data_93aab08e69bce71d09c326e8328b88b2
#
_entry.id   93aab08e69bce71d09c326e8328b88b2
#
_cell.length_a   1.000
_cell.length_b   1.000
_cell.length_c   1.000
_cell.angle_alpha   90.00
_cell.angle_beta   90.00
_cell.angle_gamma   90.00
#
_symmetry.space_group_name_H-M   'P 1'
#
loop_
_entity.id
_entity.type
_entity.pdbx_description
1 polymer ?
#
loop_
_entity_poly.entity_id
_entity_poly.type
_entity_poly.pdbx_seq_one_letter_code
_entity_poly.pdbx_strand_id
1 'polypeptide(L)'
;MNRKTFTVAITLLAALTATAQQSNVNLSYNPQKDTEGLIPFSANLNSPQVNDDHTVTFRLRAPKAESVALSGAMTTVLGVRGNIPFTKGEDGIWTLTIGPLPVDMYQYNLVVDGVSMADPNNTYAAKDYIKASYIC
;
A
#
# COMPACT_ATOMS: atom_id res chain seq x y z
N MET A 1 -52.20 71.03 -1.70
CA MET A 1 -52.46 69.62 -2.05
C MET A 1 -51.12 68.88 -1.97
N ASN A 2 -50.83 68.30 -0.83
CA ASN A 2 -49.54 67.63 -0.63
C ASN A 2 -49.73 66.12 -0.92
N ARG A 3 -49.14 65.69 -2.02
CA ARG A 3 -49.00 64.27 -2.28
C ARG A 3 -47.77 63.72 -1.56
N LYS A 4 -48.01 63.02 -0.48
CA LYS A 4 -47.00 62.24 0.18
C LYS A 4 -46.71 60.98 -0.62
N THR A 5 -45.59 60.95 -1.26
CA THR A 5 -45.07 59.73 -1.92
C THR A 5 -44.57 58.81 -0.83
N PHE A 6 -45.27 57.67 -0.68
CA PHE A 6 -44.79 56.56 0.17
C PHE A 6 -43.77 55.79 -0.65
N THR A 7 -42.52 55.88 -0.23
CA THR A 7 -41.47 55.03 -0.74
C THR A 7 -41.54 53.71 0.02
N VAL A 8 -42.00 52.69 -0.64
CA VAL A 8 -41.95 51.32 -0.10
C VAL A 8 -40.53 50.80 -0.31
N ALA A 9 -39.79 50.71 0.78
CA ALA A 9 -38.50 50.04 0.76
C ALA A 9 -38.75 48.52 0.71
N ILE A 10 -38.50 47.94 -0.44
CA ILE A 10 -38.50 46.50 -0.62
C ILE A 10 -37.14 46.00 -0.09
N THR A 11 -37.10 45.55 1.15
CA THR A 11 -36.00 44.81 1.68
C THR A 11 -35.90 43.45 0.98
N LEU A 12 -34.95 43.37 0.06
CA LEU A 12 -34.61 42.14 -0.64
C LEU A 12 -33.94 41.20 0.40
N LEU A 13 -34.72 40.28 0.94
CA LEU A 13 -34.19 39.21 1.79
C LEU A 13 -33.44 38.26 0.87
N ALA A 14 -32.11 38.41 0.83
CA ALA A 14 -31.25 37.47 0.15
C ALA A 14 -31.30 36.15 0.93
N ALA A 15 -32.12 35.23 0.45
CA ALA A 15 -32.05 33.86 0.89
C ALA A 15 -30.69 33.32 0.49
N LEU A 16 -29.78 33.16 1.44
CA LEU A 16 -28.60 32.32 1.27
C LEU A 16 -29.11 30.88 1.10
N THR A 17 -29.33 30.48 -0.14
CA THR A 17 -29.39 29.07 -0.48
C THR A 17 -27.97 28.52 -0.30
N ALA A 18 -27.70 27.94 0.85
CA ALA A 18 -26.55 27.07 1.01
C ALA A 18 -26.79 25.90 0.03
N THR A 19 -26.24 26.01 -1.16
CA THR A 19 -26.07 24.87 -2.05
C THR A 19 -25.11 23.94 -1.32
N ALA A 20 -25.64 22.92 -0.65
CA ALA A 20 -24.87 21.79 -0.24
C ALA A 20 -24.17 21.28 -1.51
N GLN A 21 -22.89 21.57 -1.60
CA GLN A 21 -22.04 21.06 -2.67
C GLN A 21 -21.97 19.57 -2.42
N GLN A 22 -22.89 18.82 -3.02
CA GLN A 22 -22.72 17.37 -3.12
C GLN A 22 -21.42 17.18 -3.85
N SER A 23 -20.38 16.88 -3.09
CA SER A 23 -19.18 16.31 -3.66
C SER A 23 -19.65 15.06 -4.41
N ASN A 24 -19.66 15.12 -5.72
CA ASN A 24 -19.83 13.95 -6.56
C ASN A 24 -18.60 13.07 -6.34
N VAL A 25 -18.58 12.38 -5.21
CA VAL A 25 -17.68 11.27 -5.00
C VAL A 25 -18.11 10.24 -6.01
N ASN A 26 -17.36 10.13 -7.09
CA ASN A 26 -17.57 9.09 -8.07
C ASN A 26 -17.29 7.75 -7.39
N LEU A 27 -18.36 7.11 -6.89
CA LEU A 27 -18.32 5.82 -6.21
C LEU A 27 -18.15 4.65 -7.19
N SER A 28 -17.84 4.93 -8.46
CA SER A 28 -17.48 3.86 -9.38
C SER A 28 -16.11 3.30 -9.01
N TYR A 29 -16.13 2.24 -8.21
CA TYR A 29 -14.95 1.45 -7.90
C TYR A 29 -14.37 0.84 -9.18
N ASN A 30 -13.15 1.22 -9.53
CA ASN A 30 -12.39 0.59 -10.59
C ASN A 30 -11.26 -0.23 -9.96
N PRO A 31 -11.38 -1.57 -9.92
CA PRO A 31 -10.39 -2.43 -9.24
C PRO A 31 -8.98 -2.30 -9.82
N GLN A 32 -8.83 -1.94 -11.09
CA GLN A 32 -7.52 -1.75 -11.70
C GLN A 32 -6.86 -0.42 -11.34
N LYS A 33 -7.64 0.62 -11.09
CA LYS A 33 -7.15 1.98 -10.82
C LYS A 33 -7.17 2.34 -9.34
N ASP A 34 -8.24 1.96 -8.64
CA ASP A 34 -8.48 2.38 -7.26
C ASP A 34 -7.64 1.60 -6.26
N THR A 35 -7.15 0.41 -6.65
CA THR A 35 -6.22 -0.40 -5.85
C THR A 35 -4.76 -0.13 -6.22
N GLU A 36 -4.48 0.64 -7.26
CA GLU A 36 -3.12 0.96 -7.68
C GLU A 36 -2.42 1.78 -6.60
N GLY A 37 -1.46 1.16 -5.94
CA GLY A 37 -0.69 1.75 -4.83
C GLY A 37 -1.36 1.73 -3.46
N LEU A 38 -2.58 1.19 -3.33
CA LEU A 38 -3.23 0.92 -2.04
C LEU A 38 -3.00 -0.52 -1.59
N ILE A 39 -2.96 -1.45 -2.55
CA ILE A 39 -2.66 -2.85 -2.31
C ILE A 39 -1.35 -3.15 -3.02
N PRO A 40 -0.28 -3.48 -2.30
CA PRO A 40 1.02 -3.81 -2.89
C PRO A 40 0.99 -5.23 -3.48
N PHE A 41 0.01 -5.50 -4.34
CA PHE A 41 -0.21 -6.81 -4.94
C PHE A 41 -0.09 -6.71 -6.46
N SER A 42 0.63 -7.67 -7.05
CA SER A 42 0.63 -7.93 -8.48
C SER A 42 0.61 -9.42 -8.72
N ALA A 43 -0.47 -9.91 -9.30
CA ALA A 43 -0.66 -11.34 -9.62
C ALA A 43 0.43 -11.92 -10.55
N ASN A 44 1.23 -11.07 -11.19
CA ASN A 44 2.26 -11.47 -12.14
C ASN A 44 3.68 -11.42 -11.56
N LEU A 45 3.84 -11.02 -10.29
CA LEU A 45 5.16 -11.02 -9.66
C LEU A 45 5.47 -12.41 -9.11
N ASN A 46 6.55 -13.01 -9.60
CA ASN A 46 7.11 -14.21 -9.00
C ASN A 46 7.88 -13.80 -7.73
N SER A 47 7.22 -13.94 -6.57
CA SER A 47 7.79 -13.58 -5.26
C SER A 47 7.13 -14.41 -4.15
N PRO A 48 7.90 -14.99 -3.24
CA PRO A 48 9.35 -15.14 -3.31
C PRO A 48 9.78 -16.11 -4.41
N GLN A 49 10.90 -15.85 -5.03
CA GLN A 49 11.53 -16.74 -6.01
C GLN A 49 12.78 -17.34 -5.39
N VAL A 50 12.79 -18.65 -5.20
CA VAL A 50 13.98 -19.39 -4.81
C VAL A 50 14.78 -19.70 -6.06
N ASN A 51 16.05 -19.33 -6.09
CA ASN A 51 16.95 -19.53 -7.21
C ASN A 51 17.82 -20.79 -7.01
N ASP A 52 18.38 -21.32 -8.09
CA ASP A 52 19.19 -22.56 -8.07
C ASP A 52 20.47 -22.43 -7.22
N ASP A 53 20.95 -21.21 -7.01
CA ASP A 53 22.11 -20.88 -6.16
C ASP A 53 21.74 -20.69 -4.67
N HIS A 54 20.55 -21.09 -4.26
CA HIS A 54 19.99 -20.93 -2.93
C HIS A 54 19.80 -19.46 -2.49
N THR A 55 19.86 -18.51 -3.41
CA THR A 55 19.41 -17.16 -3.13
C THR A 55 17.90 -17.05 -3.26
N VAL A 56 17.30 -16.05 -2.61
CA VAL A 56 15.88 -15.79 -2.68
C VAL A 56 15.64 -14.35 -3.12
N THR A 57 14.85 -14.20 -4.16
CA THR A 57 14.47 -12.89 -4.70
C THR A 57 13.02 -12.57 -4.32
N PHE A 58 12.85 -11.47 -3.63
CA PHE A 58 11.55 -10.89 -3.28
C PHE A 58 11.23 -9.73 -4.19
N ARG A 59 9.96 -9.60 -4.54
CA ARG A 59 9.43 -8.49 -5.35
C ARG A 59 8.12 -8.02 -4.76
N LEU A 60 7.97 -6.70 -4.63
CA LEU A 60 6.73 -6.08 -4.16
C LEU A 60 6.40 -4.87 -5.03
N ARG A 61 5.21 -4.81 -5.58
CA ARG A 61 4.72 -3.61 -6.24
C ARG A 61 4.12 -2.66 -5.21
N ALA A 62 4.82 -1.56 -4.96
CA ALA A 62 4.39 -0.52 -4.04
C ALA A 62 4.89 0.84 -4.53
N PRO A 63 4.32 1.39 -5.62
CA PRO A 63 4.84 2.59 -6.28
C PRO A 63 4.79 3.82 -5.38
N LYS A 64 3.84 3.89 -4.45
CA LYS A 64 3.66 5.01 -3.53
C LYS A 64 4.41 4.85 -2.21
N ALA A 65 4.97 3.67 -1.93
CA ALA A 65 5.74 3.45 -0.71
C ALA A 65 7.06 4.25 -0.73
N GLU A 66 7.44 4.75 0.42
CA GLU A 66 8.70 5.43 0.65
C GLU A 66 9.79 4.46 1.10
N SER A 67 9.41 3.37 1.77
CA SER A 67 10.32 2.34 2.24
C SER A 67 9.69 0.95 2.20
N VAL A 68 10.48 -0.04 1.81
CA VAL A 68 10.14 -1.45 1.90
C VAL A 68 11.33 -2.21 2.45
N ALA A 69 11.10 -3.09 3.41
CA ALA A 69 12.13 -3.91 4.01
C ALA A 69 11.63 -5.32 4.33
N LEU A 70 12.56 -6.27 4.43
CA LEU A 70 12.31 -7.63 4.84
C LEU A 70 12.62 -7.79 6.33
N SER A 71 11.71 -8.39 7.07
CA SER A 71 11.87 -8.78 8.47
C SER A 71 11.63 -10.29 8.62
N GLY A 72 12.41 -10.95 9.45
CA GLY A 72 12.18 -12.37 9.73
C GLY A 72 13.44 -13.15 10.10
N ALA A 73 13.29 -14.46 10.20
CA ALA A 73 14.37 -15.37 10.64
C ALA A 73 15.63 -15.30 9.74
N MET A 74 15.45 -14.98 8.46
CA MET A 74 16.56 -14.88 7.50
C MET A 74 17.57 -13.80 7.86
N THR A 75 17.14 -12.70 8.49
CA THR A 75 18.07 -11.63 8.91
C THR A 75 19.09 -12.17 9.92
N THR A 76 18.66 -13.02 10.83
CA THR A 76 19.54 -13.67 11.81
C THR A 76 20.51 -14.63 11.15
N VAL A 77 20.04 -15.46 10.21
CA VAL A 77 20.88 -16.41 9.47
C VAL A 77 21.97 -15.70 8.68
N LEU A 78 21.63 -14.56 8.09
CA LEU A 78 22.56 -13.73 7.34
C LEU A 78 23.44 -12.82 8.22
N GLY A 79 23.27 -12.88 9.55
CA GLY A 79 24.01 -12.03 10.49
C GLY A 79 23.67 -10.54 10.42
N VAL A 80 22.53 -10.21 9.82
CA VAL A 80 22.05 -8.83 9.70
C VAL A 80 21.21 -8.46 10.92
N ARG A 81 21.54 -7.35 11.54
CA ARG A 81 20.73 -6.79 12.63
C ARG A 81 19.66 -5.88 12.06
N GLY A 82 18.38 -6.21 12.34
CA GLY A 82 17.24 -5.43 11.88
C GLY A 82 16.71 -5.90 10.53
N ASN A 83 15.96 -5.02 9.88
CA ASN A 83 15.31 -5.32 8.61
C ASN A 83 16.26 -5.08 7.44
N ILE A 84 16.10 -5.86 6.37
CA ILE A 84 16.90 -5.72 5.14
C ILE A 84 16.12 -4.86 4.14
N PRO A 85 16.62 -3.69 3.72
CA PRO A 85 15.91 -2.81 2.82
C PRO A 85 15.85 -3.37 1.39
N PHE A 86 14.75 -3.13 0.71
CA PHE A 86 14.58 -3.34 -0.72
C PHE A 86 15.10 -2.14 -1.52
N THR A 87 15.37 -2.38 -2.80
CA THR A 87 15.67 -1.34 -3.78
C THR A 87 14.45 -1.08 -4.64
N LYS A 88 14.04 0.18 -4.78
CA LYS A 88 12.92 0.60 -5.62
C LYS A 88 13.35 0.74 -7.07
N GLY A 89 12.64 0.05 -7.98
CA GLY A 89 12.77 0.23 -9.42
C GLY A 89 11.93 1.41 -9.94
N GLU A 90 12.21 1.84 -11.17
CA GLU A 90 11.48 2.94 -11.82
C GLU A 90 10.01 2.60 -12.10
N ASP A 91 9.69 1.32 -12.21
CA ASP A 91 8.35 0.76 -12.41
C ASP A 91 7.52 0.67 -11.09
N GLY A 92 8.09 1.14 -9.98
CA GLY A 92 7.47 1.06 -8.66
C GLY A 92 7.53 -0.33 -8.03
N ILE A 93 8.30 -1.24 -8.61
CA ILE A 93 8.57 -2.56 -8.04
C ILE A 93 9.80 -2.48 -7.15
N TRP A 94 9.64 -2.94 -5.92
CA TRP A 94 10.71 -3.08 -4.95
C TRP A 94 11.28 -4.49 -5.03
N THR A 95 12.59 -4.62 -5.11
CA THR A 95 13.28 -5.89 -5.26
C THR A 95 14.37 -6.05 -4.20
N LEU A 96 14.48 -7.26 -3.68
CA LEU A 96 15.55 -7.67 -2.77
C LEU A 96 15.94 -9.10 -3.09
N THR A 97 17.24 -9.35 -3.26
CA THR A 97 17.81 -10.70 -3.33
C THR A 97 18.73 -10.92 -2.15
N ILE A 98 18.51 -12.01 -1.43
CA ILE A 98 19.29 -12.39 -0.25
C ILE A 98 19.81 -13.81 -0.36
N GLY A 99 20.83 -14.14 0.39
CA GLY A 99 21.40 -15.48 0.48
C GLY A 99 22.82 -15.56 -0.04
N PRO A 100 23.34 -16.79 -0.27
CA PRO A 100 22.57 -18.05 -0.22
C PRO A 100 22.09 -18.42 1.20
N LEU A 101 20.93 -19.04 1.26
CA LEU A 101 20.33 -19.50 2.52
C LEU A 101 20.44 -21.02 2.63
N PRO A 102 20.68 -21.56 3.85
CA PRO A 102 20.49 -22.99 4.10
C PRO A 102 19.09 -23.45 3.74
N VAL A 103 18.95 -24.72 3.34
CA VAL A 103 17.63 -25.30 3.05
C VAL A 103 16.87 -25.47 4.36
N ASP A 104 15.86 -24.64 4.56
CA ASP A 104 15.01 -24.63 5.75
C ASP A 104 13.71 -23.88 5.47
N MET A 105 12.80 -23.86 6.43
CA MET A 105 11.58 -23.07 6.37
C MET A 105 11.78 -21.75 7.13
N TYR A 106 11.64 -20.64 6.41
CA TYR A 106 11.84 -19.31 6.96
C TYR A 106 10.54 -18.52 7.05
N GLN A 107 10.26 -18.05 8.25
CA GLN A 107 9.17 -17.11 8.47
C GLN A 107 9.66 -15.68 8.19
N TYR A 108 8.86 -14.91 7.46
CA TYR A 108 9.16 -13.52 7.16
C TYR A 108 7.91 -12.64 7.04
N ASN A 109 8.12 -11.34 7.13
CA ASN A 109 7.14 -10.30 6.85
C ASN A 109 7.79 -9.22 5.99
N LEU A 110 6.98 -8.50 5.25
CA LEU A 110 7.36 -7.26 4.62
C LEU A 110 7.03 -6.10 5.55
N VAL A 111 7.90 -5.12 5.60
CA VAL A 111 7.68 -3.87 6.35
C VAL A 111 7.59 -2.75 5.32
N VAL A 112 6.39 -2.19 5.13
CA VAL A 112 6.12 -1.13 4.16
C VAL A 112 5.81 0.13 4.95
N ASP A 113 6.61 1.16 4.78
CA ASP A 113 6.50 2.44 5.50
C ASP A 113 6.34 2.26 7.02
N GLY A 114 7.10 1.30 7.57
CA GLY A 114 7.08 0.97 9.00
C GLY A 114 5.97 0.02 9.44
N VAL A 115 5.05 -0.38 8.55
CA VAL A 115 3.96 -1.31 8.87
C VAL A 115 4.33 -2.72 8.43
N SER A 116 4.29 -3.66 9.39
CA SER A 116 4.54 -5.09 9.11
C SER A 116 3.31 -5.74 8.50
N MET A 117 3.51 -6.46 7.40
CA MET A 117 2.44 -7.16 6.69
C MET A 117 2.93 -8.48 6.10
N ALA A 118 2.02 -9.42 5.87
CA ALA A 118 2.32 -10.61 5.10
C ALA A 118 2.61 -10.25 3.64
N ASP A 119 3.46 -11.05 2.99
CA ASP A 119 3.71 -10.89 1.56
C ASP A 119 2.46 -11.23 0.74
N PRO A 120 1.87 -10.26 0.03
CA PRO A 120 0.66 -10.50 -0.75
C PRO A 120 0.90 -11.40 -1.97
N ASN A 121 2.16 -11.57 -2.40
CA ASN A 121 2.50 -12.43 -3.53
C ASN A 121 2.74 -13.88 -3.11
N ASN A 122 2.89 -14.15 -1.82
CA ASN A 122 3.15 -15.49 -1.30
C ASN A 122 1.84 -16.18 -0.90
N THR A 123 1.55 -17.32 -1.53
CA THR A 123 0.37 -18.14 -1.20
C THR A 123 0.55 -18.98 0.07
N TYR A 124 1.79 -19.17 0.52
CA TYR A 124 2.11 -19.89 1.76
C TYR A 124 2.11 -18.93 2.95
N ALA A 125 0.93 -18.51 3.37
CA ALA A 125 0.76 -17.68 4.56
C ALA A 125 0.43 -18.55 5.78
N ALA A 126 0.95 -18.16 6.95
CA ALA A 126 0.57 -18.76 8.21
C ALA A 126 -0.92 -18.51 8.48
N LYS A 127 -1.64 -19.55 8.89
CA LYS A 127 -3.04 -19.43 9.32
C LYS A 127 -3.19 -18.90 10.75
N ASP A 128 -2.08 -18.62 11.42
CA ASP A 128 -2.05 -18.17 12.80
C ASP A 128 -2.34 -16.66 12.93
N TYR A 129 -2.61 -16.22 14.15
CA TYR A 129 -2.95 -14.84 14.51
C TYR A 129 -1.92 -13.79 14.09
N ILE A 130 -0.72 -14.19 13.74
CA ILE A 130 0.34 -13.36 13.18
C ILE A 130 0.44 -13.70 11.69
N LYS A 131 0.01 -12.77 10.86
CA LYS A 131 0.15 -12.91 9.40
C LYS A 131 1.63 -12.88 9.03
N ALA A 132 2.19 -14.04 8.81
CA ALA A 132 3.55 -14.21 8.33
C ALA A 132 3.55 -15.07 7.06
N SER A 133 4.54 -14.87 6.22
CA SER A 133 4.76 -15.67 5.03
C SER A 133 5.92 -16.64 5.25
N TYR A 134 5.93 -17.76 4.56
CA TYR A 134 6.98 -18.77 4.67
C TYR A 134 7.65 -19.01 3.32
N ILE A 135 8.93 -19.34 3.37
CA ILE A 135 9.70 -19.87 2.24
C ILE A 135 10.22 -21.25 2.66
N CYS A 136 10.07 -22.19 1.79
CA CYS A 136 10.63 -23.54 1.96
C CYS A 136 11.72 -23.78 0.92
#